data_54e40cf538e1d5a326cbf9f41379fc1c
#
_entry.id   54e40cf538e1d5a326cbf9f41379fc1c
#
_cell.length_a   1.000
_cell.length_b   1.000
_cell.length_c   1.000
_cell.angle_alpha   90.00
_cell.angle_beta   90.00
_cell.angle_gamma   90.00
#
_symmetry.space_group_name_H-M   'P 1'
#
loop_
_entity.id
_entity.type
_entity.pdbx_description
1 polymer ?
#
loop_
_entity_poly.entity_id
_entity_poly.type
_entity_poly.pdbx_seq_one_letter_code
_entity_poly.pdbx_strand_id
1 'polypeptide(L)'
;MGRVTSTAPAVEVVDLVKRYPKRDSNAVDGVSFAVRRGEVFGLLGPNGAGKTTTVGVLTTRVRATSGRAVVAGADVAADPPAARARLAVVPQRPNLDQSLTARQNLLFHAAYHGVGKGERVRRADDLLERFGLGERADSKVDRVSGGQAQRLMIARALMHDPQVLFLDEPSTGLDPQARLFVRERVRDLRERGTTVLLTTHDMDEAQELCDRVGIVDHGRLLDLDTPAALVARHSDGGTVEVVVTPPEGVDDVAGAVRQALERVDGVRGTDEMPAERPAARVRATVAGDPAALLAPVAEAVASTGAVVTDVRLGRPDLEDVFISLTGRELR
;
A
#
# COMPACT_ATOMS: atom_id res chain seq x y z
N MET A 1 28.27 -14.23 15.98
CA MET A 1 27.12 -14.98 16.51
C MET A 1 26.08 -15.07 15.39
N GLY A 2 25.95 -16.25 14.75
CA GLY A 2 25.04 -16.45 13.63
C GLY A 2 23.60 -16.24 14.07
N ARG A 3 22.87 -15.35 13.36
CA ARG A 3 21.42 -15.29 13.50
C ARG A 3 20.84 -16.63 13.04
N VAL A 4 20.33 -17.40 13.98
CA VAL A 4 19.50 -18.57 13.68
C VAL A 4 18.29 -18.00 12.92
N THR A 5 18.20 -18.29 11.63
CA THR A 5 17.04 -17.93 10.79
C THR A 5 15.87 -18.79 11.25
N SER A 6 15.12 -18.29 12.24
CA SER A 6 13.84 -18.90 12.62
C SER A 6 12.92 -18.89 11.38
N THR A 7 12.47 -20.07 10.96
CA THR A 7 11.51 -20.25 9.87
C THR A 7 10.10 -19.74 10.22
N ALA A 8 9.86 -19.41 11.48
CA ALA A 8 8.57 -18.89 11.95
C ALA A 8 8.31 -17.47 11.41
N PRO A 9 7.07 -17.18 11.00
CA PRO A 9 6.68 -15.86 10.48
C PRO A 9 6.88 -14.77 11.55
N ALA A 10 7.06 -13.52 11.10
CA ALA A 10 7.12 -12.36 11.97
C ALA A 10 5.74 -12.00 12.54
N VAL A 11 4.68 -12.20 11.73
CA VAL A 11 3.28 -12.04 12.14
C VAL A 11 2.52 -13.27 11.65
N GLU A 12 1.70 -13.85 12.51
CA GLU A 12 0.79 -14.94 12.16
C GLU A 12 -0.61 -14.61 12.68
N VAL A 13 -1.59 -14.72 11.81
CA VAL A 13 -3.00 -14.48 12.11
C VAL A 13 -3.79 -15.69 11.65
N VAL A 14 -4.61 -16.26 12.55
CA VAL A 14 -5.40 -17.46 12.28
C VAL A 14 -6.85 -17.21 12.71
N ASP A 15 -7.77 -17.27 11.75
CA ASP A 15 -9.22 -17.15 11.91
C ASP A 15 -9.64 -15.97 12.80
N LEU A 16 -8.97 -14.83 12.60
CA LEU A 16 -9.17 -13.65 13.41
C LEU A 16 -10.56 -13.08 13.21
N VAL A 17 -11.31 -12.94 14.31
CA VAL A 17 -12.63 -12.30 14.32
C VAL A 17 -12.63 -11.14 15.30
N LYS A 18 -13.19 -10.01 14.87
CA LYS A 18 -13.50 -8.89 15.75
C LYS A 18 -14.89 -8.36 15.48
N ARG A 19 -15.75 -8.44 16.50
CA ARG A 19 -17.06 -7.80 16.53
C ARG A 19 -17.08 -6.74 17.64
N TYR A 20 -17.51 -5.54 17.30
CA TYR A 20 -17.72 -4.48 18.29
C TYR A 20 -19.13 -4.55 18.88
N PRO A 21 -19.30 -4.20 20.17
CA PRO A 21 -20.63 -4.07 20.75
C PRO A 21 -21.50 -3.13 19.91
N LYS A 22 -22.77 -3.44 19.78
CA LYS A 22 -23.76 -2.65 19.01
C LYS A 22 -23.56 -2.63 17.48
N ARG A 23 -22.73 -3.50 16.92
CA ARG A 23 -22.64 -3.71 15.47
C ARG A 23 -23.19 -5.09 15.10
N ASP A 24 -23.98 -5.15 14.03
CA ASP A 24 -24.56 -6.41 13.54
C ASP A 24 -23.58 -7.23 12.71
N SER A 25 -22.55 -6.60 12.15
CA SER A 25 -21.51 -7.27 11.37
C SER A 25 -20.15 -7.29 12.07
N ASN A 26 -19.33 -8.27 11.72
CA ASN A 26 -17.94 -8.34 12.16
C ASN A 26 -17.10 -7.25 11.46
N ALA A 27 -16.25 -6.58 12.21
CA ALA A 27 -15.27 -5.64 11.64
C ALA A 27 -14.05 -6.39 11.06
N VAL A 28 -13.79 -7.61 11.56
CA VAL A 28 -12.85 -8.59 11.01
C VAL A 28 -13.54 -9.93 11.11
N ASP A 29 -13.59 -10.71 10.03
CA ASP A 29 -14.42 -11.88 9.88
C ASP A 29 -13.63 -13.08 9.31
N GLY A 30 -12.93 -13.81 10.19
CA GLY A 30 -12.18 -15.01 9.85
C GLY A 30 -10.91 -14.76 9.04
N VAL A 31 -10.22 -13.64 9.29
CA VAL A 31 -9.00 -13.28 8.55
C VAL A 31 -7.82 -14.15 8.99
N SER A 32 -7.14 -14.77 8.00
CA SER A 32 -5.92 -15.58 8.22
C SER A 32 -4.82 -15.19 7.24
N PHE A 33 -3.63 -14.88 7.76
CA PHE A 33 -2.44 -14.60 6.94
C PHE A 33 -1.15 -14.72 7.77
N ALA A 34 -0.03 -14.80 7.07
CA ALA A 34 1.30 -14.77 7.71
C ALA A 34 2.22 -13.79 6.98
N VAL A 35 3.01 -13.02 7.76
CA VAL A 35 4.03 -12.10 7.27
C VAL A 35 5.40 -12.70 7.55
N ARG A 36 6.25 -12.78 6.53
CA ARG A 36 7.60 -13.30 6.63
C ARG A 36 8.51 -12.30 7.34
N ARG A 37 9.62 -12.76 7.90
CA ARG A 37 10.63 -11.85 8.50
C ARG A 37 11.32 -11.03 7.41
N GLY A 38 11.45 -9.72 7.64
CA GLY A 38 12.07 -8.78 6.70
C GLY A 38 11.20 -8.45 5.48
N GLU A 39 9.93 -8.88 5.47
CA GLU A 39 8.96 -8.59 4.41
C GLU A 39 8.29 -7.23 4.66
N VAL A 40 8.00 -6.52 3.59
CA VAL A 40 7.01 -5.43 3.58
C VAL A 40 5.68 -6.00 3.13
N PHE A 41 4.74 -6.11 4.06
CA PHE A 41 3.40 -6.66 3.83
C PHE A 41 2.34 -5.57 3.87
N GLY A 42 1.51 -5.48 2.83
CA GLY A 42 0.42 -4.53 2.73
C GLY A 42 -0.94 -5.15 3.04
N LEU A 43 -1.75 -4.50 3.87
CA LEU A 43 -3.20 -4.73 3.92
C LEU A 43 -3.88 -3.62 3.11
N LEU A 44 -4.37 -3.97 1.92
CA LEU A 44 -5.01 -3.06 0.97
C LEU A 44 -6.53 -3.19 1.02
N GLY A 45 -7.24 -2.08 0.98
CA GLY A 45 -8.70 -2.09 0.91
C GLY A 45 -9.32 -0.74 1.27
N PRO A 46 -10.63 -0.57 1.07
CA PRO A 46 -11.34 0.68 1.33
C PRO A 46 -11.39 1.05 2.81
N ASN A 47 -11.84 2.27 3.07
CA ASN A 47 -12.15 2.69 4.42
C ASN A 47 -13.28 1.82 5.01
N GLY A 48 -13.07 1.34 6.25
CA GLY A 48 -14.02 0.43 6.89
C GLY A 48 -13.85 -1.06 6.54
N ALA A 49 -12.90 -1.44 5.68
CA ALA A 49 -12.62 -2.85 5.33
C ALA A 49 -12.10 -3.72 6.48
N GLY A 50 -11.73 -3.11 7.63
CA GLY A 50 -11.22 -3.86 8.79
C GLY A 50 -9.72 -3.73 9.01
N LYS A 51 -8.97 -3.02 8.15
CA LYS A 51 -7.50 -2.84 8.22
C LYS A 51 -7.01 -2.35 9.58
N THR A 52 -7.46 -1.16 9.99
CA THR A 52 -7.09 -0.56 11.29
C THR A 52 -7.53 -1.42 12.49
N THR A 53 -8.65 -2.13 12.37
CA THR A 53 -9.09 -3.07 13.41
C THR A 53 -8.13 -4.27 13.52
N THR A 54 -7.72 -4.83 12.39
CA THR A 54 -6.73 -5.93 12.35
C THR A 54 -5.41 -5.47 12.95
N VAL A 55 -4.87 -4.33 12.53
CA VAL A 55 -3.67 -3.73 13.14
C VAL A 55 -3.87 -3.46 14.63
N GLY A 56 -5.06 -2.98 15.03
CA GLY A 56 -5.40 -2.76 16.44
C GLY A 56 -5.30 -4.03 17.29
N VAL A 57 -5.68 -5.19 16.74
CA VAL A 57 -5.52 -6.49 17.43
C VAL A 57 -4.05 -6.88 17.49
N LEU A 58 -3.32 -6.85 16.37
CA LEU A 58 -1.90 -7.22 16.29
C LEU A 58 -1.03 -6.36 17.21
N THR A 59 -1.41 -5.13 17.43
CA THR A 59 -0.70 -4.17 18.30
C THR A 59 -1.23 -4.14 19.74
N THR A 60 -2.05 -5.12 20.12
CA THR A 60 -2.64 -5.26 21.46
C THR A 60 -3.55 -4.15 21.94
N ARG A 61 -3.95 -3.21 21.04
CA ARG A 61 -4.86 -2.08 21.34
C ARG A 61 -6.33 -2.51 21.37
N VAL A 62 -6.65 -3.54 20.61
CA VAL A 62 -7.99 -4.11 20.50
C VAL A 62 -7.94 -5.59 20.83
N ARG A 63 -8.82 -6.07 21.70
CA ARG A 63 -8.94 -7.50 21.98
C ARG A 63 -9.75 -8.18 20.88
N ALA A 64 -9.25 -9.28 20.33
CA ALA A 64 -10.00 -10.13 19.40
C ALA A 64 -11.27 -10.69 20.05
N THR A 65 -12.29 -10.97 19.25
CA THR A 65 -13.49 -11.72 19.70
C THR A 65 -13.19 -13.22 19.70
N SER A 66 -12.51 -13.69 18.63
CA SER A 66 -12.00 -15.07 18.52
C SER A 66 -10.81 -15.11 17.55
N GLY A 67 -10.24 -16.27 17.34
CA GLY A 67 -9.04 -16.46 16.55
C GLY A 67 -7.76 -16.20 17.33
N ARG A 68 -6.60 -16.29 16.64
CA ARG A 68 -5.28 -16.16 17.24
C ARG A 68 -4.41 -15.21 16.44
N ALA A 69 -3.58 -14.42 17.14
CA ALA A 69 -2.58 -13.59 16.50
C ALA A 69 -1.26 -13.64 17.29
N VAL A 70 -0.15 -13.79 16.56
CA VAL A 70 1.21 -13.86 17.11
C VAL A 70 2.05 -12.81 16.40
N VAL A 71 2.79 -11.99 17.16
CA VAL A 71 3.72 -10.98 16.63
C VAL A 71 5.10 -11.21 17.23
N ALA A 72 6.10 -11.37 16.37
CA ALA A 72 7.48 -11.65 16.73
C ALA A 72 7.60 -12.81 17.73
N GLY A 73 6.76 -13.85 17.56
CA GLY A 73 6.73 -15.03 18.42
C GLY A 73 5.99 -14.86 19.76
N ALA A 74 5.35 -13.71 20.01
CA ALA A 74 4.52 -13.49 21.20
C ALA A 74 3.03 -13.49 20.81
N ASP A 75 2.22 -14.27 21.51
CA ASP A 75 0.77 -14.26 21.35
C ASP A 75 0.21 -12.95 21.93
N VAL A 76 -0.49 -12.18 21.09
CA VAL A 76 -0.94 -10.82 21.45
C VAL A 76 -2.03 -10.79 22.52
N ALA A 77 -2.73 -11.90 22.72
CA ALA A 77 -3.77 -12.02 23.74
C ALA A 77 -3.23 -12.63 25.06
N ALA A 78 -2.32 -13.60 24.95
CA ALA A 78 -1.77 -14.29 26.10
C ALA A 78 -0.62 -13.50 26.78
N ASP A 79 0.24 -12.85 25.98
CA ASP A 79 1.37 -12.06 26.49
C ASP A 79 1.50 -10.71 25.76
N PRO A 80 0.55 -9.78 25.98
CA PRO A 80 0.60 -8.46 25.37
C PRO A 80 1.89 -7.66 25.69
N PRO A 81 2.48 -7.72 26.89
CA PRO A 81 3.72 -7.02 27.17
C PRO A 81 4.89 -7.50 26.31
N ALA A 82 5.07 -8.82 26.15
CA ALA A 82 6.12 -9.38 25.30
C ALA A 82 5.93 -9.01 23.82
N ALA A 83 4.68 -8.97 23.33
CA ALA A 83 4.39 -8.49 21.97
C ALA A 83 4.79 -7.03 21.82
N ARG A 84 4.32 -6.12 22.71
CA ARG A 84 4.64 -4.68 22.67
C ARG A 84 6.13 -4.37 22.76
N ALA A 85 6.91 -5.17 23.47
CA ALA A 85 8.36 -4.99 23.55
C ALA A 85 9.09 -5.23 22.20
N ARG A 86 8.44 -5.94 21.25
CA ARG A 86 9.05 -6.37 19.98
C ARG A 86 8.45 -5.68 18.76
N LEU A 87 7.41 -4.89 18.94
CA LEU A 87 6.74 -4.18 17.86
C LEU A 87 6.74 -2.66 18.08
N ALA A 88 6.56 -1.91 17.01
CA ALA A 88 6.25 -0.49 17.07
C ALA A 88 5.06 -0.17 16.17
N VAL A 89 4.40 0.96 16.44
CA VAL A 89 3.21 1.41 15.69
C VAL A 89 3.37 2.89 15.35
N VAL A 90 3.16 3.21 14.10
CA VAL A 90 2.94 4.57 13.62
C VAL A 90 1.46 4.66 13.24
N PRO A 91 0.62 5.31 14.05
CA PRO A 91 -0.80 5.43 13.77
C PRO A 91 -1.06 6.47 12.68
N GLN A 92 -2.23 6.37 12.03
CA GLN A 92 -2.69 7.32 11.01
C GLN A 92 -2.75 8.77 11.54
N ARG A 93 -3.18 8.96 12.78
CA ARG A 93 -3.22 10.31 13.40
C ARG A 93 -1.98 10.56 14.22
N PRO A 94 -1.37 11.75 14.11
CA PRO A 94 -0.23 12.11 14.95
C PRO A 94 -0.53 11.96 16.43
N ASN A 95 0.39 11.31 17.15
CA ASN A 95 0.31 11.07 18.58
C ASN A 95 1.60 11.51 19.31
N LEU A 96 2.26 12.52 18.78
CA LEU A 96 3.42 13.16 19.40
C LEU A 96 2.97 14.07 20.56
N ASP A 97 3.78 14.15 21.60
CA ASP A 97 3.55 15.11 22.68
C ASP A 97 3.98 16.51 22.21
N GLN A 98 3.00 17.39 22.06
CA GLN A 98 3.19 18.74 21.55
C GLN A 98 3.92 19.67 22.54
N SER A 99 3.94 19.32 23.83
CA SER A 99 4.67 20.09 24.87
C SER A 99 6.18 19.85 24.81
N LEU A 100 6.59 18.75 24.19
CA LEU A 100 7.98 18.30 24.09
C LEU A 100 8.62 18.71 22.77
N THR A 101 9.97 18.79 22.78
CA THR A 101 10.74 18.93 21.53
C THR A 101 10.75 17.60 20.75
N ALA A 102 11.19 17.65 19.48
CA ALA A 102 11.37 16.45 18.67
C ALA A 102 12.30 15.45 19.37
N ARG A 103 13.46 15.92 19.84
CA ARG A 103 14.41 15.10 20.60
C ARG A 103 13.80 14.49 21.85
N GLN A 104 13.07 15.27 22.63
CA GLN A 104 12.43 14.80 23.86
C GLN A 104 11.40 13.71 23.59
N ASN A 105 10.60 13.84 22.53
CA ASN A 105 9.66 12.79 22.11
C ASN A 105 10.37 11.44 21.87
N LEU A 106 11.54 11.45 21.23
CA LEU A 106 12.34 10.25 21.02
C LEU A 106 12.89 9.69 22.33
N LEU A 107 13.51 10.56 23.15
CA LEU A 107 14.17 10.15 24.38
C LEU A 107 13.20 9.54 25.40
N PHE A 108 12.02 10.15 25.59
CA PHE A 108 11.02 9.64 26.52
C PHE A 108 10.42 8.32 26.04
N HIS A 109 10.15 8.21 24.73
CA HIS A 109 9.66 6.94 24.16
C HIS A 109 10.67 5.81 24.36
N ALA A 110 11.96 6.05 24.09
CA ALA A 110 13.01 5.08 24.30
C ALA A 110 13.19 4.70 25.76
N ALA A 111 13.06 5.68 26.68
CA ALA A 111 13.10 5.42 28.13
C ALA A 111 11.96 4.53 28.58
N TYR A 112 10.74 4.76 28.06
CA TYR A 112 9.58 3.91 28.34
C TYR A 112 9.80 2.45 27.92
N HIS A 113 10.53 2.24 26.79
CA HIS A 113 10.91 0.90 26.32
C HIS A 113 12.19 0.34 26.95
N GLY A 114 12.73 0.97 28.00
CA GLY A 114 13.88 0.47 28.74
C GLY A 114 15.24 0.67 28.06
N VAL A 115 15.33 1.50 27.02
CA VAL A 115 16.61 1.82 26.37
C VAL A 115 17.47 2.66 27.31
N GLY A 116 18.71 2.22 27.54
CA GLY A 116 19.66 2.89 28.44
C GLY A 116 19.99 4.32 28.03
N LYS A 117 20.30 5.18 29.02
CA LYS A 117 20.48 6.65 28.83
C LYS A 117 21.48 6.99 27.72
N GLY A 118 22.65 6.38 27.69
CA GLY A 118 23.67 6.68 26.67
C GLY A 118 23.22 6.21 25.28
N GLU A 119 22.59 5.04 25.19
CA GLU A 119 22.11 4.48 23.95
C GLU A 119 20.98 5.29 23.34
N ARG A 120 19.98 5.68 24.14
CA ARG A 120 18.84 6.46 23.62
C ARG A 120 19.24 7.85 23.11
N VAL A 121 20.27 8.48 23.71
CA VAL A 121 20.79 9.76 23.20
C VAL A 121 21.43 9.57 21.82
N ARG A 122 22.34 8.60 21.69
CA ARG A 122 22.98 8.30 20.40
C ARG A 122 21.97 7.94 19.30
N ARG A 123 20.98 7.08 19.63
CA ARG A 123 19.93 6.69 18.68
C ARG A 123 19.02 7.87 18.31
N ALA A 124 18.71 8.74 19.25
CA ALA A 124 17.89 9.92 18.96
C ALA A 124 18.61 10.86 17.99
N ASP A 125 19.91 11.12 18.21
CA ASP A 125 20.71 11.96 17.31
C ASP A 125 20.83 11.35 15.91
N ASP A 126 21.16 10.05 15.81
CA ASP A 126 21.23 9.34 14.52
C ASP A 126 19.88 9.35 13.77
N LEU A 127 18.78 9.06 14.47
CA LEU A 127 17.46 9.04 13.83
C LEU A 127 16.99 10.44 13.43
N LEU A 128 17.21 11.45 14.24
CA LEU A 128 16.87 12.83 13.87
C LEU A 128 17.61 13.26 12.61
N GLU A 129 18.89 12.95 12.52
CA GLU A 129 19.71 13.27 11.33
C GLU A 129 19.22 12.50 10.09
N ARG A 130 19.06 11.18 10.20
CA ARG A 130 18.59 10.31 9.10
C ARG A 130 17.19 10.65 8.60
N PHE A 131 16.35 11.20 9.46
CA PHE A 131 14.99 11.64 9.11
C PHE A 131 14.91 13.11 8.70
N GLY A 132 16.07 13.81 8.57
CA GLY A 132 16.13 15.21 8.16
C GLY A 132 15.50 16.15 9.18
N LEU A 133 15.60 15.83 10.47
CA LEU A 133 15.04 16.56 11.58
C LEU A 133 16.13 17.13 12.52
N GLY A 134 17.42 17.03 12.15
CA GLY A 134 18.54 17.48 12.99
C GLY A 134 18.43 18.93 13.40
N GLU A 135 18.19 19.85 12.46
CA GLU A 135 18.01 21.29 12.72
C GLU A 135 16.75 21.60 13.55
N ARG A 136 15.81 20.68 13.61
CA ARG A 136 14.53 20.82 14.35
C ARG A 136 14.52 20.00 15.64
N ALA A 137 15.63 19.36 16.01
CA ALA A 137 15.73 18.48 17.17
C ALA A 137 15.21 19.11 18.46
N ASP A 138 15.54 20.36 18.69
CA ASP A 138 15.17 21.11 19.88
C ASP A 138 13.95 22.05 19.69
N SER A 139 13.29 21.95 18.52
CA SER A 139 12.02 22.64 18.25
C SER A 139 10.85 21.85 18.85
N LYS A 140 9.84 22.57 19.38
CA LYS A 140 8.59 21.93 19.83
C LYS A 140 7.82 21.38 18.63
N VAL A 141 7.10 20.28 18.88
CA VAL A 141 6.35 19.55 17.85
C VAL A 141 5.17 20.36 17.28
N ASP A 142 4.61 21.30 18.02
CA ASP A 142 3.56 22.22 17.55
C ASP A 142 3.99 23.11 16.37
N ARG A 143 5.31 23.21 16.11
CA ARG A 143 5.91 24.02 15.04
C ARG A 143 6.42 23.22 13.85
N VAL A 144 6.14 21.89 13.78
CA VAL A 144 6.56 21.05 12.67
C VAL A 144 5.44 20.86 11.66
N SER A 145 5.79 20.73 10.37
CA SER A 145 4.80 20.44 9.33
C SER A 145 4.25 19.01 9.47
N GLY A 146 3.12 18.70 8.80
CA GLY A 146 2.54 17.35 8.80
C GLY A 146 3.54 16.28 8.33
N GLY A 147 4.31 16.56 7.28
CA GLY A 147 5.36 15.65 6.81
C GLY A 147 6.50 15.48 7.81
N GLN A 148 6.91 16.56 8.51
CA GLN A 148 7.90 16.47 9.59
C GLN A 148 7.37 15.70 10.79
N ALA A 149 6.10 15.87 11.16
CA ALA A 149 5.46 15.10 12.21
C ALA A 149 5.43 13.60 11.87
N GLN A 150 5.12 13.24 10.63
CA GLN A 150 5.15 11.86 10.16
C GLN A 150 6.56 11.25 10.25
N ARG A 151 7.57 11.99 9.77
CA ARG A 151 8.98 11.59 9.90
C ARG A 151 9.38 11.35 11.36
N LEU A 152 8.98 12.24 12.25
CA LEU A 152 9.26 12.14 13.68
C LEU A 152 8.54 10.94 14.32
N MET A 153 7.30 10.65 13.93
CA MET A 153 6.58 9.46 14.42
C MET A 153 7.29 8.16 14.02
N ILE A 154 7.76 8.06 12.77
CA ILE A 154 8.51 6.89 12.32
C ILE A 154 9.85 6.79 13.06
N ALA A 155 10.61 7.89 13.16
CA ALA A 155 11.86 7.93 13.93
C ALA A 155 11.65 7.48 15.38
N ARG A 156 10.59 7.98 16.05
CA ARG A 156 10.24 7.59 17.40
C ARG A 156 9.93 6.10 17.53
N ALA A 157 9.18 5.54 16.57
CA ALA A 157 8.85 4.13 16.55
C ALA A 157 10.09 3.21 16.45
N LEU A 158 11.17 3.70 15.85
CA LEU A 158 12.42 2.95 15.68
C LEU A 158 13.37 3.03 16.90
N MET A 159 13.06 3.84 17.91
CA MET A 159 13.95 4.09 19.05
C MET A 159 14.31 2.86 19.85
N HIS A 160 13.44 1.85 19.91
CA HIS A 160 13.65 0.61 20.70
C HIS A 160 13.96 -0.62 19.82
N ASP A 161 14.29 -0.39 18.54
CA ASP A 161 14.69 -1.43 17.56
C ASP A 161 13.66 -2.58 17.43
N PRO A 162 12.43 -2.25 16.98
CA PRO A 162 11.36 -3.24 16.89
C PRO A 162 11.63 -4.29 15.81
N GLN A 163 11.20 -5.54 16.06
CA GLN A 163 11.25 -6.61 15.06
C GLN A 163 10.16 -6.46 13.99
N VAL A 164 9.02 -5.85 14.36
CA VAL A 164 7.89 -5.59 13.46
C VAL A 164 7.43 -4.14 13.63
N LEU A 165 7.37 -3.40 12.52
CA LEU A 165 6.84 -2.05 12.46
C LEU A 165 5.48 -2.06 11.77
N PHE A 166 4.47 -1.55 12.47
CA PHE A 166 3.13 -1.32 11.91
C PHE A 166 2.99 0.14 11.49
N LEU A 167 2.58 0.37 10.24
CA LEU A 167 2.31 1.69 9.66
C LEU A 167 0.84 1.75 9.24
N ASP A 168 0.03 2.54 9.94
CA ASP A 168 -1.40 2.66 9.64
C ASP A 168 -1.61 3.87 8.72
N GLU A 169 -1.82 3.61 7.42
CA GLU A 169 -1.97 4.60 6.33
C GLU A 169 -0.88 5.69 6.35
N PRO A 170 0.41 5.31 6.19
CA PRO A 170 1.54 6.19 6.49
C PRO A 170 1.67 7.39 5.56
N SER A 171 1.09 7.35 4.36
CA SER A 171 1.20 8.40 3.33
C SER A 171 -0.05 9.27 3.20
N THR A 172 -1.12 8.95 3.96
CA THR A 172 -2.39 9.68 3.87
C THR A 172 -2.25 11.13 4.31
N GLY A 173 -2.72 12.05 3.45
CA GLY A 173 -2.70 13.49 3.72
C GLY A 173 -1.31 14.15 3.62
N LEU A 174 -0.29 13.43 3.15
CA LEU A 174 1.03 13.99 2.91
C LEU A 174 1.15 14.59 1.51
N ASP A 175 1.98 15.63 1.39
CA ASP A 175 2.42 16.14 0.10
C ASP A 175 3.28 15.12 -0.66
N PRO A 176 3.48 15.26 -1.99
CA PRO A 176 4.23 14.28 -2.79
C PRO A 176 5.67 14.06 -2.29
N GLN A 177 6.36 15.11 -1.82
CA GLN A 177 7.72 15.00 -1.33
C GLN A 177 7.79 14.21 -0.01
N ALA A 178 6.84 14.43 0.89
CA ALA A 178 6.75 13.70 2.15
C ALA A 178 6.39 12.22 1.91
N ARG A 179 5.52 11.90 0.91
CA ARG A 179 5.23 10.53 0.50
C ARG A 179 6.47 9.81 0.00
N LEU A 180 7.24 10.42 -0.92
CA LEU A 180 8.49 9.85 -1.42
C LEU A 180 9.46 9.54 -0.27
N PHE A 181 9.60 10.45 0.67
CA PHE A 181 10.45 10.23 1.84
C PHE A 181 9.99 9.01 2.67
N VAL A 182 8.68 8.87 2.94
CA VAL A 182 8.15 7.70 3.67
C VAL A 182 8.45 6.41 2.90
N ARG A 183 8.22 6.40 1.58
CA ARG A 183 8.51 5.25 0.70
C ARG A 183 9.99 4.84 0.77
N GLU A 184 10.91 5.78 0.66
CA GLU A 184 12.34 5.51 0.81
C GLU A 184 12.69 4.92 2.17
N ARG A 185 12.11 5.45 3.26
CA ARG A 185 12.38 4.92 4.60
C ARG A 185 11.84 3.52 4.80
N VAL A 186 10.68 3.18 4.23
CA VAL A 186 10.16 1.81 4.25
C VAL A 186 11.11 0.86 3.51
N ARG A 187 11.66 1.25 2.34
CA ARG A 187 12.66 0.48 1.61
C ARG A 187 13.94 0.26 2.43
N ASP A 188 14.48 1.31 3.05
CA ASP A 188 15.65 1.22 3.92
C ASP A 188 15.44 0.27 5.10
N LEU A 189 14.24 0.28 5.71
CA LEU A 189 13.88 -0.62 6.81
C LEU A 189 13.86 -2.08 6.36
N ARG A 190 13.29 -2.34 5.17
CA ARG A 190 13.31 -3.66 4.54
C ARG A 190 14.73 -4.16 4.31
N GLU A 191 15.61 -3.34 3.72
CA GLU A 191 17.00 -3.69 3.46
C GLU A 191 17.78 -4.02 4.76
N ARG A 192 17.40 -3.42 5.87
CA ARG A 192 17.95 -3.70 7.20
C ARG A 192 17.33 -4.94 7.86
N GLY A 193 16.36 -5.60 7.21
CA GLY A 193 15.69 -6.79 7.69
C GLY A 193 14.60 -6.53 8.73
N THR A 194 14.11 -5.29 8.87
CA THR A 194 12.93 -4.97 9.69
C THR A 194 11.68 -5.43 8.95
N THR A 195 10.82 -6.19 9.62
CA THR A 195 9.51 -6.56 9.06
C THR A 195 8.57 -5.36 9.16
N VAL A 196 7.90 -5.02 8.06
CA VAL A 196 6.93 -3.92 8.02
C VAL A 196 5.56 -4.46 7.62
N LEU A 197 4.53 -4.13 8.38
CA LEU A 197 3.15 -4.30 7.98
C LEU A 197 2.52 -2.93 7.85
N LEU A 198 2.09 -2.57 6.64
CA LEU A 198 1.40 -1.31 6.39
C LEU A 198 -0.06 -1.54 6.00
N THR A 199 -0.91 -0.60 6.35
CA THR A 199 -2.27 -0.51 5.80
C THR A 199 -2.32 0.64 4.81
N THR A 200 -3.03 0.45 3.72
CA THR A 200 -3.26 1.51 2.73
C THR A 200 -4.56 1.29 1.98
N HIS A 201 -5.09 2.35 1.41
CA HIS A 201 -6.11 2.31 0.37
C HIS A 201 -5.55 2.79 -0.98
N ASP A 202 -4.27 3.16 -1.03
CA ASP A 202 -3.55 3.60 -2.22
C ASP A 202 -2.89 2.39 -2.90
N MET A 203 -3.38 2.07 -4.12
CA MET A 203 -2.93 0.91 -4.91
C MET A 203 -1.47 1.09 -5.35
N ASP A 204 -1.09 2.30 -5.75
CA ASP A 204 0.27 2.62 -6.16
C ASP A 204 1.26 2.41 -5.01
N GLU A 205 0.88 2.86 -3.80
CA GLU A 205 1.69 2.62 -2.60
C GLU A 205 1.87 1.12 -2.32
N ALA A 206 0.78 0.34 -2.42
CA ALA A 206 0.83 -1.11 -2.20
C ALA A 206 1.69 -1.80 -3.27
N GLN A 207 1.52 -1.44 -4.54
CA GLN A 207 2.26 -2.03 -5.66
C GLN A 207 3.75 -1.70 -5.63
N GLU A 208 4.11 -0.48 -5.18
CA GLU A 208 5.49 0.00 -5.18
C GLU A 208 6.30 -0.47 -3.96
N LEU A 209 5.66 -0.62 -2.80
CA LEU A 209 6.36 -0.87 -1.54
C LEU A 209 6.28 -2.31 -1.06
N CYS A 210 5.17 -3.02 -1.34
CA CYS A 210 4.90 -4.28 -0.69
C CYS A 210 5.47 -5.48 -1.46
N ASP A 211 6.08 -6.41 -0.75
CA ASP A 211 6.47 -7.70 -1.30
C ASP A 211 5.25 -8.58 -1.55
N ARG A 212 4.28 -8.52 -0.63
CA ARG A 212 2.98 -9.17 -0.73
C ARG A 212 1.88 -8.26 -0.21
N VAL A 213 0.71 -8.40 -0.80
CA VAL A 213 -0.47 -7.62 -0.48
C VAL A 213 -1.63 -8.56 -0.18
N GLY A 214 -2.27 -8.36 0.97
CA GLY A 214 -3.56 -8.95 1.28
C GLY A 214 -4.67 -7.93 0.97
N ILE A 215 -5.54 -8.26 0.03
CA ILE A 215 -6.70 -7.45 -0.32
C ILE A 215 -7.83 -7.77 0.65
N VAL A 216 -8.30 -6.75 1.36
CA VAL A 216 -9.35 -6.91 2.37
C VAL A 216 -10.57 -6.06 2.02
N ASP A 217 -11.75 -6.64 2.16
CA ASP A 217 -13.03 -5.94 2.05
C ASP A 217 -14.06 -6.54 3.00
N HIS A 218 -14.93 -5.70 3.56
CA HIS A 218 -15.97 -6.11 4.53
C HIS A 218 -15.49 -7.05 5.65
N GLY A 219 -14.27 -6.81 6.16
CA GLY A 219 -13.66 -7.58 7.23
C GLY A 219 -13.07 -8.92 6.80
N ARG A 220 -13.06 -9.25 5.51
CA ARG A 220 -12.54 -10.51 4.97
C ARG A 220 -11.31 -10.30 4.11
N LEU A 221 -10.39 -11.25 4.16
CA LEU A 221 -9.27 -11.32 3.22
C LEU A 221 -9.79 -11.99 1.94
N LEU A 222 -9.75 -11.25 0.82
CA LEU A 222 -10.24 -11.72 -0.47
C LEU A 222 -9.18 -12.52 -1.22
N ASP A 223 -7.95 -11.99 -1.30
CA ASP A 223 -6.80 -12.66 -1.89
C ASP A 223 -5.50 -12.14 -1.28
N LEU A 224 -4.40 -12.90 -1.42
CA LEU A 224 -3.10 -12.57 -0.86
C LEU A 224 -1.99 -13.16 -1.73
N ASP A 225 -1.17 -12.29 -2.32
CA ASP A 225 0.03 -12.68 -3.07
C ASP A 225 0.95 -11.47 -3.30
N THR A 226 1.99 -11.63 -4.13
CA THR A 226 2.74 -10.50 -4.67
C THR A 226 1.84 -9.64 -5.57
N PRO A 227 2.05 -8.31 -5.66
CA PRO A 227 1.27 -7.46 -6.56
C PRO A 227 1.20 -8.01 -7.99
N ALA A 228 2.33 -8.44 -8.54
CA ALA A 228 2.40 -9.01 -9.89
C ALA A 228 1.59 -10.30 -10.04
N ALA A 229 1.58 -11.19 -9.04
CA ALA A 229 0.80 -12.43 -9.08
C ALA A 229 -0.70 -12.18 -8.94
N LEU A 230 -1.11 -11.20 -8.12
CA LEU A 230 -2.50 -10.78 -8.01
C LEU A 230 -3.01 -10.21 -9.33
N VAL A 231 -2.25 -9.30 -9.95
CA VAL A 231 -2.58 -8.76 -11.28
C VAL A 231 -2.67 -9.87 -12.33
N ALA A 232 -1.70 -10.76 -12.41
CA ALA A 232 -1.70 -11.85 -13.38
C ALA A 232 -2.89 -12.82 -13.22
N ARG A 233 -3.42 -12.97 -12.00
CA ARG A 233 -4.53 -13.88 -11.67
C ARG A 233 -5.90 -13.28 -11.95
N HIS A 234 -6.06 -11.96 -11.71
CA HIS A 234 -7.37 -11.31 -11.69
C HIS A 234 -7.57 -10.29 -12.82
N SER A 235 -6.54 -9.98 -13.62
CA SER A 235 -6.71 -9.09 -14.76
C SER A 235 -6.91 -9.89 -16.05
N ASP A 236 -7.85 -9.44 -16.85
CA ASP A 236 -8.11 -10.02 -18.17
C ASP A 236 -7.10 -9.58 -19.25
N GLY A 237 -6.08 -8.83 -18.90
CA GLY A 237 -5.08 -8.26 -19.81
C GLY A 237 -5.02 -6.73 -19.70
N GLY A 238 -4.19 -6.11 -20.53
CA GLY A 238 -4.03 -4.65 -20.53
C GLY A 238 -4.99 -3.95 -21.48
N THR A 239 -4.81 -2.64 -21.60
CA THR A 239 -5.56 -1.81 -22.56
C THR A 239 -4.61 -1.04 -23.47
N VAL A 240 -5.01 -0.88 -24.73
CA VAL A 240 -4.39 0.06 -25.68
C VAL A 240 -5.43 1.12 -26.01
N GLU A 241 -5.16 2.35 -25.61
CA GLU A 241 -6.02 3.48 -25.91
C GLU A 241 -5.38 4.32 -27.02
N VAL A 242 -6.11 4.55 -28.09
CA VAL A 242 -5.67 5.35 -29.22
C VAL A 242 -6.54 6.59 -29.36
N VAL A 243 -5.90 7.75 -29.57
CA VAL A 243 -6.57 8.97 -29.98
C VAL A 243 -6.28 9.18 -31.44
N VAL A 244 -7.33 9.38 -32.23
CA VAL A 244 -7.22 9.47 -33.68
C VAL A 244 -7.91 10.72 -34.20
N THR A 245 -7.37 11.26 -35.28
CA THR A 245 -8.02 12.34 -36.07
C THR A 245 -8.60 11.72 -37.33
N PRO A 246 -9.87 12.04 -37.72
CA PRO A 246 -10.52 11.52 -38.92
C PRO A 246 -9.83 12.02 -40.17
N PRO A 247 -9.82 11.23 -41.26
CA PRO A 247 -9.52 11.73 -42.59
C PRO A 247 -10.63 12.69 -43.07
N GLU A 248 -10.33 13.53 -44.08
CA GLU A 248 -11.31 14.47 -44.63
C GLU A 248 -12.56 13.73 -45.13
N GLY A 249 -13.75 14.19 -44.68
CA GLY A 249 -15.04 13.65 -45.12
C GLY A 249 -15.54 12.41 -44.42
N VAL A 250 -14.90 11.99 -43.28
CA VAL A 250 -15.36 10.87 -42.49
C VAL A 250 -15.95 11.36 -41.15
N ASP A 251 -17.26 11.13 -40.96
CA ASP A 251 -17.99 11.58 -39.77
C ASP A 251 -17.87 10.62 -38.59
N ASP A 252 -17.76 9.28 -38.80
CA ASP A 252 -17.65 8.24 -37.77
C ASP A 252 -16.32 7.50 -37.87
N VAL A 253 -15.25 8.14 -37.44
CA VAL A 253 -13.93 7.50 -37.37
C VAL A 253 -13.83 6.51 -36.20
N ALA A 254 -14.56 6.74 -35.09
CA ALA A 254 -14.53 5.88 -33.94
C ALA A 254 -15.05 4.48 -34.24
N GLY A 255 -16.19 4.37 -34.94
CA GLY A 255 -16.76 3.09 -35.38
C GLY A 255 -15.83 2.31 -36.30
N ALA A 256 -15.21 2.99 -37.29
CA ALA A 256 -14.26 2.40 -38.22
C ALA A 256 -13.01 1.85 -37.48
N VAL A 257 -12.44 2.64 -36.55
CA VAL A 257 -11.28 2.24 -35.75
C VAL A 257 -11.63 1.07 -34.82
N ARG A 258 -12.76 1.10 -34.14
CA ARG A 258 -13.22 -0.02 -33.30
C ARG A 258 -13.29 -1.32 -34.10
N GLN A 259 -13.96 -1.27 -35.27
CA GLN A 259 -14.09 -2.45 -36.12
C GLN A 259 -12.72 -2.97 -36.65
N ALA A 260 -11.77 -2.09 -36.88
CA ALA A 260 -10.42 -2.47 -37.29
C ALA A 260 -9.66 -3.12 -36.12
N LEU A 261 -9.77 -2.56 -34.92
CA LEU A 261 -9.11 -3.09 -33.72
C LEU A 261 -9.68 -4.46 -33.30
N GLU A 262 -10.98 -4.69 -33.44
CA GLU A 262 -11.61 -5.99 -33.14
C GLU A 262 -11.09 -7.14 -34.01
N ARG A 263 -10.44 -6.83 -35.15
CA ARG A 263 -9.81 -7.84 -36.04
C ARG A 263 -8.37 -8.16 -35.66
N VAL A 264 -7.79 -7.39 -34.74
CA VAL A 264 -6.41 -7.62 -34.29
C VAL A 264 -6.40 -8.81 -33.32
N ASP A 265 -5.56 -9.80 -33.63
CA ASP A 265 -5.41 -10.97 -32.74
C ASP A 265 -4.92 -10.54 -31.38
N GLY A 266 -5.58 -11.01 -30.31
CA GLY A 266 -5.32 -10.61 -28.94
C GLY A 266 -6.19 -9.44 -28.42
N VAL A 267 -6.98 -8.76 -29.27
CA VAL A 267 -8.00 -7.79 -28.81
C VAL A 267 -9.25 -8.57 -28.38
N ARG A 268 -9.74 -8.31 -27.17
CA ARG A 268 -10.93 -8.95 -26.59
C ARG A 268 -12.20 -8.12 -26.69
N GLY A 269 -12.05 -6.80 -26.79
CA GLY A 269 -13.15 -5.86 -26.89
C GLY A 269 -12.67 -4.44 -27.14
N THR A 270 -13.59 -3.57 -27.58
CA THR A 270 -13.30 -2.17 -27.85
C THR A 270 -14.41 -1.28 -27.33
N ASP A 271 -14.04 -0.15 -26.71
CA ASP A 271 -14.94 0.87 -26.21
C ASP A 271 -14.59 2.25 -26.78
N GLU A 272 -15.61 3.04 -27.12
CA GLU A 272 -15.43 4.43 -27.44
C GLU A 272 -15.39 5.26 -26.16
N MET A 273 -14.38 6.12 -26.04
CA MET A 273 -14.17 6.97 -24.89
C MET A 273 -14.51 8.42 -25.21
N PRO A 274 -14.90 9.25 -24.25
CA PRO A 274 -15.13 10.68 -24.48
C PRO A 274 -13.89 11.36 -25.07
N ALA A 275 -14.08 12.14 -26.14
CA ALA A 275 -13.03 12.94 -26.78
C ALA A 275 -13.60 14.26 -27.29
N GLU A 276 -12.73 15.27 -27.40
CA GLU A 276 -13.08 16.55 -28.04
C GLU A 276 -13.04 16.40 -29.54
N ARG A 277 -14.15 16.72 -30.22
CA ARG A 277 -14.23 16.67 -31.70
C ARG A 277 -13.23 17.64 -32.34
N PRO A 278 -12.61 17.29 -33.49
CA PRO A 278 -12.92 16.14 -34.36
C PRO A 278 -12.23 14.83 -33.94
N ALA A 279 -11.38 14.82 -32.92
CA ALA A 279 -10.70 13.60 -32.50
C ALA A 279 -11.68 12.55 -31.94
N ALA A 280 -11.35 11.27 -32.14
CA ALA A 280 -12.00 10.16 -31.50
C ALA A 280 -10.99 9.41 -30.62
N ARG A 281 -11.48 8.86 -29.51
CA ARG A 281 -10.69 8.05 -28.57
C ARG A 281 -11.30 6.67 -28.47
N VAL A 282 -10.49 5.64 -28.75
CA VAL A 282 -10.92 4.24 -28.70
C VAL A 282 -9.98 3.47 -27.77
N ARG A 283 -10.55 2.72 -26.85
CA ARG A 283 -9.85 1.82 -25.96
C ARG A 283 -10.07 0.38 -26.43
N ALA A 284 -8.99 -0.37 -26.64
CA ALA A 284 -9.01 -1.80 -26.87
C ALA A 284 -8.55 -2.54 -25.61
N THR A 285 -9.35 -3.48 -25.13
CA THR A 285 -8.93 -4.43 -24.08
C THR A 285 -8.20 -5.58 -24.76
N VAL A 286 -6.98 -5.89 -24.31
CA VAL A 286 -6.10 -6.85 -24.97
C VAL A 286 -5.69 -7.98 -24.03
N ALA A 287 -5.48 -9.16 -24.58
CA ALA A 287 -4.94 -10.31 -23.84
C ALA A 287 -3.43 -10.13 -23.64
N GLY A 288 -2.96 -10.20 -22.40
CA GLY A 288 -1.52 -10.13 -22.08
C GLY A 288 -0.91 -8.75 -22.09
N ASP A 289 0.35 -8.61 -22.51
CA ASP A 289 1.07 -7.32 -22.48
C ASP A 289 0.62 -6.40 -23.64
N PRO A 290 0.01 -5.24 -23.35
CA PRO A 290 -0.43 -4.30 -24.38
C PRO A 290 0.71 -3.76 -25.23
N ALA A 291 1.95 -3.75 -24.74
CA ALA A 291 3.09 -3.28 -25.52
C ALA A 291 3.38 -4.19 -26.72
N ALA A 292 3.08 -5.47 -26.65
CA ALA A 292 3.24 -6.42 -27.75
C ALA A 292 2.26 -6.15 -28.91
N LEU A 293 1.13 -5.48 -28.62
CA LEU A 293 0.09 -5.18 -29.60
C LEU A 293 0.17 -3.78 -30.20
N LEU A 294 1.18 -2.96 -29.83
CA LEU A 294 1.34 -1.61 -30.36
C LEU A 294 1.43 -1.57 -31.89
N ALA A 295 2.26 -2.41 -32.49
CA ALA A 295 2.42 -2.44 -33.94
C ALA A 295 1.16 -2.93 -34.67
N PRO A 296 0.54 -4.08 -34.31
CA PRO A 296 -0.74 -4.51 -34.89
C PRO A 296 -1.86 -3.49 -34.76
N VAL A 297 -1.97 -2.82 -33.59
CA VAL A 297 -2.97 -1.78 -33.36
C VAL A 297 -2.72 -0.57 -34.25
N ALA A 298 -1.46 -0.09 -34.36
CA ALA A 298 -1.12 1.03 -35.22
C ALA A 298 -1.41 0.74 -36.70
N GLU A 299 -1.10 -0.47 -37.18
CA GLU A 299 -1.41 -0.92 -38.53
C GLU A 299 -2.92 -0.98 -38.79
N ALA A 300 -3.69 -1.53 -37.83
CA ALA A 300 -5.14 -1.59 -37.92
C ALA A 300 -5.77 -0.20 -38.00
N VAL A 301 -5.32 0.75 -37.17
CA VAL A 301 -5.79 2.14 -37.22
C VAL A 301 -5.40 2.81 -38.53
N ALA A 302 -4.18 2.65 -39.00
CA ALA A 302 -3.71 3.22 -40.28
C ALA A 302 -4.54 2.72 -41.46
N SER A 303 -5.01 1.46 -41.43
CA SER A 303 -5.88 0.89 -42.49
C SER A 303 -7.23 1.61 -42.63
N THR A 304 -7.68 2.36 -41.61
CA THR A 304 -8.91 3.15 -41.66
C THR A 304 -8.70 4.56 -42.28
N GLY A 305 -7.45 4.91 -42.56
CA GLY A 305 -7.08 6.27 -42.99
C GLY A 305 -7.02 7.31 -41.88
N ALA A 306 -7.29 6.90 -40.63
CA ALA A 306 -7.18 7.78 -39.48
C ALA A 306 -5.71 8.02 -39.10
N VAL A 307 -5.44 9.19 -38.54
CA VAL A 307 -4.10 9.56 -38.07
C VAL A 307 -4.07 9.39 -36.54
N VAL A 308 -3.16 8.56 -36.05
CA VAL A 308 -2.94 8.40 -34.61
C VAL A 308 -2.22 9.65 -34.07
N THR A 309 -2.81 10.29 -33.06
CA THR A 309 -2.23 11.48 -32.40
C THR A 309 -1.71 11.21 -31.02
N ASP A 310 -2.26 10.20 -30.32
CA ASP A 310 -1.77 9.74 -29.01
C ASP A 310 -2.04 8.24 -28.84
N VAL A 311 -1.15 7.56 -28.12
CA VAL A 311 -1.32 6.16 -27.72
C VAL A 311 -0.98 6.01 -26.27
N ARG A 312 -1.88 5.39 -25.52
CA ARG A 312 -1.65 5.08 -24.10
C ARG A 312 -1.78 3.59 -23.88
N LEU A 313 -0.83 3.05 -23.15
CA LEU A 313 -0.86 1.67 -22.72
C LEU A 313 -1.29 1.62 -21.25
N GLY A 314 -2.46 1.04 -21.01
CA GLY A 314 -2.91 0.71 -19.67
C GLY A 314 -2.42 -0.70 -19.31
N ARG A 315 -1.45 -0.78 -18.42
CA ARG A 315 -1.10 -2.07 -17.80
C ARG A 315 -2.06 -2.31 -16.66
N PRO A 316 -2.57 -3.54 -16.54
CA PRO A 316 -3.42 -3.85 -15.40
C PRO A 316 -2.65 -3.66 -14.10
N ASP A 317 -3.34 -3.18 -13.09
CA ASP A 317 -2.80 -2.86 -11.78
C ASP A 317 -3.65 -3.45 -10.65
N LEU A 318 -3.34 -3.10 -9.41
CA LEU A 318 -4.10 -3.57 -8.26
C LEU A 318 -5.52 -2.97 -8.19
N GLU A 319 -5.81 -1.88 -8.92
CA GLU A 319 -7.16 -1.31 -9.01
C GLU A 319 -8.06 -2.24 -9.82
N ASP A 320 -7.58 -2.73 -10.96
CA ASP A 320 -8.28 -3.71 -11.78
C ASP A 320 -8.56 -5.00 -10.97
N VAL A 321 -7.57 -5.46 -10.20
CA VAL A 321 -7.72 -6.62 -9.30
C VAL A 321 -8.83 -6.36 -8.27
N PHE A 322 -8.83 -5.20 -7.64
CA PHE A 322 -9.83 -4.86 -6.63
C PHE A 322 -11.24 -4.80 -7.23
N ILE A 323 -11.39 -4.18 -8.41
CA ILE A 323 -12.66 -4.12 -9.15
C ILE A 323 -13.13 -5.53 -9.51
N SER A 324 -12.23 -6.38 -10.02
CA SER A 324 -12.54 -7.79 -10.35
C SER A 324 -13.06 -8.58 -9.15
N LEU A 325 -12.45 -8.40 -7.97
CA LEU A 325 -12.80 -9.11 -6.74
C LEU A 325 -14.08 -8.59 -6.07
N THR A 326 -14.39 -7.28 -6.20
CA THR A 326 -15.46 -6.64 -5.43
C THR A 326 -16.62 -6.12 -6.28
N GLY A 327 -16.44 -5.99 -7.60
CA GLY A 327 -17.40 -5.40 -8.51
C GLY A 327 -17.57 -3.88 -8.38
N ARG A 328 -16.64 -3.18 -7.69
CA ARG A 328 -16.71 -1.73 -7.43
C ARG A 328 -15.31 -1.09 -7.35
N GLU A 329 -15.22 0.18 -7.72
CA GLU A 329 -14.01 0.98 -7.54
C GLU A 329 -13.73 1.29 -6.06
N LEU A 330 -12.47 1.51 -5.74
CA LEU A 330 -12.02 1.99 -4.42
C LEU A 330 -12.30 3.50 -4.34
N ARG A 331 -13.33 3.89 -3.59
CA ARG A 331 -13.67 5.31 -3.30
C ARG A 331 -13.24 5.70 -1.90
#